data_f493ce7d8518e6ad7b1aef09d098ae23
#
_entry.id   f493ce7d8518e6ad7b1aef09d098ae23
#
_cell.length_a   1.000
_cell.length_b   1.000
_cell.length_c   1.000
_cell.angle_alpha   90.00
_cell.angle_beta   90.00
_cell.angle_gamma   90.00
#
_symmetry.space_group_name_H-M   'P 1'
#
loop_
_entity.id
_entity.type
_entity.pdbx_description
1 polymer ?
#
loop_
_entity_poly.entity_id
_entity_poly.type
_entity_poly.pdbx_seq_one_letter_code
_entity_poly.pdbx_strand_id
1 'polypeptide(L)'
;MNFNNFTIKSQEAVQTAVNLVQNRGQQAIEPEHLLAGVLKVGENVTNFIFQKLGMNAQQVTTVLDKQITSLPKVSGGEPYLSRESNEVLQKSIDYSKELGDEYVSLEAILLALLNVKSTASSILKDAGMTDKELRVAINELRQGQKVTSQSSEDTYQSLNKYAINLIEAARNGKLDPVIGRDEEIRRVLQI
;
A
#
# COMPACT_ATOMS: atom_id res chain seq x y z
N MET A 1 5.39 -2.82 21.53
CA MET A 1 4.49 -3.53 20.60
C MET A 1 5.29 -4.63 19.92
N ASN A 2 4.75 -5.82 19.73
CA ASN A 2 5.44 -6.90 19.02
C ASN A 2 4.97 -6.89 17.55
N PHE A 3 5.91 -6.77 16.61
CA PHE A 3 5.63 -6.69 15.18
C PHE A 3 5.84 -8.03 14.44
N ASN A 4 5.98 -9.15 15.16
CA ASN A 4 6.22 -10.47 14.56
C ASN A 4 5.07 -10.94 13.65
N ASN A 5 3.87 -10.43 13.87
CA ASN A 5 2.67 -10.68 13.06
C ASN A 5 2.44 -9.65 11.95
N PHE A 6 3.42 -8.79 11.66
CA PHE A 6 3.39 -7.85 10.55
C PHE A 6 4.22 -8.40 9.38
N THR A 7 3.82 -8.08 8.16
CA THR A 7 4.66 -8.40 6.99
C THR A 7 5.98 -7.62 7.05
N ILE A 8 6.98 -8.07 6.32
CA ILE A 8 8.29 -7.39 6.25
C ILE A 8 8.10 -5.93 5.82
N LYS A 9 7.30 -5.69 4.79
CA LYS A 9 7.00 -4.32 4.32
C LYS A 9 6.27 -3.47 5.34
N SER A 10 5.35 -4.04 6.08
CA SER A 10 4.65 -3.34 7.16
C SER A 10 5.61 -2.95 8.29
N GLN A 11 6.54 -3.83 8.66
CA GLN A 11 7.60 -3.53 9.63
C GLN A 11 8.53 -2.42 9.11
N GLU A 12 8.94 -2.50 7.83
CA GLU A 12 9.76 -1.47 7.17
C GLU A 12 9.05 -0.12 7.10
N ALA A 13 7.72 -0.10 6.88
CA ALA A 13 6.93 1.12 6.87
C ALA A 13 6.91 1.80 8.25
N VAL A 14 6.72 1.01 9.32
CA VAL A 14 6.79 1.54 10.69
C VAL A 14 8.21 2.03 11.01
N GLN A 15 9.25 1.29 10.65
CA GLN A 15 10.64 1.71 10.86
C GLN A 15 10.96 2.99 10.06
N THR A 16 10.43 3.12 8.84
CA THR A 16 10.56 4.33 8.03
C THR A 16 9.90 5.53 8.71
N ALA A 17 8.74 5.35 9.35
CA ALA A 17 8.09 6.39 10.14
C ALA A 17 8.96 6.82 11.34
N VAL A 18 9.57 5.89 12.06
CA VAL A 18 10.51 6.17 13.16
C VAL A 18 11.70 7.00 12.66
N ASN A 19 12.33 6.55 11.56
CA ASN A 19 13.47 7.25 10.98
C ASN A 19 13.10 8.67 10.51
N LEU A 20 11.89 8.84 9.97
CA LEU A 20 11.39 10.15 9.54
C LEU A 20 11.25 11.12 10.71
N VAL A 21 10.68 10.67 11.82
CA VAL A 21 10.54 11.44 13.07
C VAL A 21 11.91 11.88 13.58
N GLN A 22 12.88 10.96 13.65
CA GLN A 22 14.25 11.26 14.09
C GLN A 22 14.94 12.28 13.19
N ASN A 23 14.88 12.07 11.87
CA ASN A 23 15.51 12.95 10.89
C ASN A 23 14.94 14.37 10.88
N ARG A 24 13.67 14.54 11.29
CA ARG A 24 13.02 15.84 11.37
C ARG A 24 13.14 16.50 12.75
N GLY A 25 13.79 15.85 13.72
CA GLY A 25 13.90 16.33 15.09
C GLY A 25 12.56 16.37 15.78
N GLN A 26 11.68 15.43 15.49
CA GLN A 26 10.38 15.24 16.12
C GLN A 26 10.48 14.05 17.10
N GLN A 27 9.50 13.87 17.98
CA GLN A 27 9.53 12.80 18.99
C GLN A 27 8.30 11.90 18.90
N ALA A 28 7.10 12.47 18.71
CA ALA A 28 5.88 11.71 18.58
C ALA A 28 5.77 11.14 17.14
N ILE A 29 5.59 9.84 17.01
CA ILE A 29 5.27 9.19 15.75
C ILE A 29 3.76 9.31 15.56
N GLU A 30 3.34 10.27 14.75
CA GLU A 30 1.95 10.54 14.42
C GLU A 30 1.47 9.67 13.24
N PRO A 31 0.14 9.50 13.02
CA PRO A 31 -0.40 8.75 11.88
C PRO A 31 0.12 9.22 10.52
N GLU A 32 0.47 10.50 10.38
CA GLU A 32 1.08 11.09 9.19
C GLU A 32 2.43 10.45 8.87
N HIS A 33 3.22 10.15 9.90
CA HIS A 33 4.51 9.47 9.72
C HIS A 33 4.31 8.02 9.29
N LEU A 34 3.31 7.32 9.86
CA LEU A 34 2.95 5.97 9.43
C LEU A 34 2.47 5.97 7.98
N LEU A 35 1.62 6.93 7.59
CA LEU A 35 1.18 7.07 6.20
C LEU A 35 2.37 7.31 5.26
N ALA A 36 3.30 8.20 5.63
CA ALA A 36 4.51 8.44 4.84
C ALA A 36 5.36 7.17 4.69
N GLY A 37 5.49 6.37 5.76
CA GLY A 37 6.16 5.07 5.73
C GLY A 37 5.48 4.10 4.76
N VAL A 38 4.15 3.97 4.83
CA VAL A 38 3.36 3.12 3.94
C VAL A 38 3.51 3.54 2.48
N LEU A 39 3.42 4.84 2.18
CA LEU A 39 3.58 5.35 0.82
C LEU A 39 4.98 5.09 0.26
N LYS A 40 6.02 5.22 1.09
CA LYS A 40 7.40 5.05 0.66
C LYS A 40 7.78 3.58 0.44
N VAL A 41 7.39 2.69 1.35
CA VAL A 41 7.75 1.26 1.29
C VAL A 41 6.82 0.50 0.34
N GLY A 42 5.55 0.85 0.36
CA GLY A 42 4.50 0.21 -0.41
C GLY A 42 4.19 0.87 -1.75
N GLU A 43 5.15 1.46 -2.43
CA GLU A 43 4.92 2.24 -3.66
C GLU A 43 4.10 1.46 -4.71
N ASN A 44 4.38 0.19 -4.92
CA ASN A 44 3.62 -0.64 -5.88
C ASN A 44 2.15 -0.81 -5.44
N VAL A 45 1.92 -1.08 -4.15
CA VAL A 45 0.60 -1.28 -3.56
C VAL A 45 -0.21 0.03 -3.59
N THR A 46 0.42 1.11 -3.11
CA THR A 46 -0.24 2.42 -3.00
C THR A 46 -0.49 3.06 -4.35
N ASN A 47 0.43 2.93 -5.32
CA ASN A 47 0.23 3.43 -6.69
C ASN A 47 -0.94 2.71 -7.38
N PHE A 48 -1.04 1.38 -7.23
CA PHE A 48 -2.19 0.64 -7.76
C PHE A 48 -3.51 1.14 -7.16
N ILE A 49 -3.57 1.25 -5.82
CA ILE A 49 -4.77 1.72 -5.12
C ILE A 49 -5.14 3.15 -5.55
N PHE A 50 -4.17 4.06 -5.57
CA PHE A 50 -4.40 5.45 -5.95
C PHE A 50 -4.84 5.59 -7.42
N GLN A 51 -4.22 4.84 -8.32
CA GLN A 51 -4.62 4.81 -9.73
C GLN A 51 -6.05 4.28 -9.89
N LYS A 52 -6.40 3.22 -9.15
CA LYS A 52 -7.74 2.62 -9.17
C LYS A 52 -8.82 3.58 -8.67
N LEU A 53 -8.49 4.37 -7.66
CA LEU A 53 -9.37 5.38 -7.05
C LEU A 53 -9.34 6.73 -7.80
N GLY A 54 -8.54 6.87 -8.84
CA GLY A 54 -8.38 8.14 -9.55
C GLY A 54 -7.70 9.25 -8.72
N MET A 55 -6.94 8.87 -7.70
CA MET A 55 -6.29 9.80 -6.78
C MET A 55 -4.93 10.26 -7.32
N ASN A 56 -4.57 11.51 -7.02
CA ASN A 56 -3.27 12.04 -7.36
C ASN A 56 -2.26 11.78 -6.23
N ALA A 57 -1.41 10.75 -6.40
CA ALA A 57 -0.39 10.38 -5.42
C ALA A 57 0.55 11.53 -5.05
N GLN A 58 0.96 12.33 -6.03
CA GLN A 58 1.86 13.47 -5.80
C GLN A 58 1.21 14.55 -4.93
N GLN A 59 -0.08 14.80 -5.13
CA GLN A 59 -0.83 15.76 -4.31
C GLN A 59 -0.92 15.28 -2.87
N VAL A 60 -1.26 14.00 -2.64
CA VAL A 60 -1.32 13.40 -1.30
C VAL A 60 0.03 13.51 -0.60
N THR A 61 1.11 13.14 -1.28
CA THR A 61 2.48 13.21 -0.72
C THR A 61 2.87 14.65 -0.37
N THR A 62 2.53 15.62 -1.23
CA THR A 62 2.85 17.04 -0.99
C THR A 62 2.11 17.60 0.22
N VAL A 63 0.82 17.29 0.36
CA VAL A 63 0.02 17.72 1.51
C VAL A 63 0.53 17.05 2.79
N LEU A 64 0.80 15.76 2.74
CA LEU A 64 1.34 14.99 3.85
C LEU A 64 2.69 15.55 4.34
N ASP A 65 3.60 15.85 3.42
CA ASP A 65 4.92 16.39 3.76
C ASP A 65 4.82 17.77 4.44
N LYS A 66 3.92 18.64 3.98
CA LYS A 66 3.61 19.92 4.62
C LYS A 66 3.10 19.71 6.05
N GLN A 67 2.18 18.78 6.27
CA GLN A 67 1.65 18.48 7.60
C GLN A 67 2.74 17.95 8.53
N ILE A 68 3.53 16.98 8.11
CA ILE A 68 4.65 16.46 8.89
C ILE A 68 5.66 17.59 9.23
N THR A 69 5.93 18.48 8.29
CA THR A 69 6.86 19.58 8.50
C THR A 69 6.35 20.59 9.54
N SER A 70 5.02 20.73 9.69
CA SER A 70 4.40 21.63 10.66
C SER A 70 4.32 21.06 12.08
N LEU A 71 4.59 19.77 12.26
CA LEU A 71 4.57 19.13 13.57
C LEU A 71 5.71 19.65 14.47
N PRO A 72 5.49 19.71 15.81
CA PRO A 72 6.46 20.24 16.75
C PRO A 72 7.80 19.48 16.68
N LYS A 73 8.89 20.26 16.71
CA LYS A 73 10.24 19.72 16.88
C LYS A 73 10.62 19.74 18.36
N VAL A 74 11.17 18.64 18.84
CA VAL A 74 11.55 18.48 20.25
C VAL A 74 13.00 18.00 20.31
N SER A 75 13.83 18.65 21.09
CA SER A 75 15.23 18.28 21.31
C SER A 75 15.34 17.27 22.43
N GLY A 76 15.91 16.09 22.16
CA GLY A 76 16.32 15.10 23.15
C GLY A 76 15.17 14.25 23.70
N GLY A 77 15.09 13.03 23.26
CA GLY A 77 14.15 12.00 23.70
C GLY A 77 14.02 10.91 22.63
N GLU A 78 13.69 9.71 23.06
CA GLU A 78 13.43 8.61 22.13
C GLU A 78 12.07 8.82 21.45
N PRO A 79 11.93 8.45 20.16
CA PRO A 79 10.65 8.45 19.47
C PRO A 79 9.64 7.52 20.17
N TYR A 80 8.41 7.96 20.27
CA TYR A 80 7.31 7.16 20.80
C TYR A 80 6.08 7.26 19.89
N LEU A 81 5.27 6.20 19.87
CA LEU A 81 4.00 6.20 19.16
C LEU A 81 2.99 7.11 19.86
N SER A 82 2.38 8.04 19.14
CA SER A 82 1.24 8.79 19.65
C SER A 82 0.07 7.86 19.96
N ARG A 83 -0.92 8.36 20.68
CA ARG A 83 -2.14 7.61 20.97
C ARG A 83 -2.85 7.16 19.69
N GLU A 84 -2.98 8.05 18.75
CA GLU A 84 -3.63 7.81 17.47
C GLU A 84 -2.84 6.80 16.62
N SER A 85 -1.52 6.86 16.61
CA SER A 85 -0.68 5.88 15.93
C SER A 85 -0.77 4.48 16.57
N ASN A 86 -0.83 4.42 17.89
CA ASN A 86 -1.11 3.15 18.57
C ASN A 86 -2.47 2.59 18.18
N GLU A 87 -3.50 3.43 18.11
CA GLU A 87 -4.85 3.02 17.67
C GLU A 87 -4.84 2.52 16.22
N VAL A 88 -4.12 3.19 15.31
CA VAL A 88 -3.94 2.75 13.92
C VAL A 88 -3.35 1.34 13.87
N LEU A 89 -2.25 1.11 14.60
CA LEU A 89 -1.59 -0.20 14.59
C LEU A 89 -2.44 -1.30 15.24
N GLN A 90 -3.24 -0.98 16.27
CA GLN A 90 -4.18 -1.94 16.85
C GLN A 90 -5.31 -2.28 15.86
N LYS A 91 -5.92 -1.28 15.24
CA LYS A 91 -6.97 -1.49 14.25
C LYS A 91 -6.46 -2.22 13.00
N SER A 92 -5.19 -2.03 12.62
CA SER A 92 -4.62 -2.79 11.49
C SER A 92 -4.58 -4.30 11.76
N ILE A 93 -4.39 -4.71 13.02
CA ILE A 93 -4.49 -6.12 13.42
C ILE A 93 -5.94 -6.63 13.31
N ASP A 94 -6.92 -5.81 13.63
CA ASP A 94 -8.32 -6.20 13.49
C ASP A 94 -8.71 -6.29 11.99
N TYR A 95 -8.27 -5.34 11.17
CA TYR A 95 -8.48 -5.39 9.72
C TYR A 95 -7.78 -6.57 9.04
N SER A 96 -6.58 -6.99 9.50
CA SER A 96 -5.97 -8.21 8.96
C SER A 96 -6.84 -9.44 9.20
N LYS A 97 -7.45 -9.55 10.37
CA LYS A 97 -8.40 -10.65 10.69
C LYS A 97 -9.66 -10.59 9.83
N GLU A 98 -10.24 -9.39 9.63
CA GLU A 98 -11.40 -9.20 8.74
C GLU A 98 -11.09 -9.63 7.29
N LEU A 99 -9.88 -9.33 6.81
CA LEU A 99 -9.41 -9.73 5.49
C LEU A 99 -9.06 -11.23 5.41
N GLY A 100 -9.02 -11.92 6.55
CA GLY A 100 -8.67 -13.33 6.66
C GLY A 100 -7.17 -13.60 6.52
N ASP A 101 -6.36 -12.61 6.88
CA ASP A 101 -4.90 -12.63 6.79
C ASP A 101 -4.27 -13.15 8.09
N GLU A 102 -3.11 -13.81 7.96
CA GLU A 102 -2.28 -14.25 9.10
C GLU A 102 -1.33 -13.14 9.56
N TYR A 103 -0.95 -12.24 8.63
CA TYR A 103 -0.05 -11.12 8.89
C TYR A 103 -0.70 -9.79 8.56
N VAL A 104 -0.32 -8.76 9.33
CA VAL A 104 -0.75 -7.38 9.09
C VAL A 104 0.01 -6.82 7.89
N SER A 105 -0.69 -6.58 6.80
CA SER A 105 -0.16 -6.02 5.56
C SER A 105 -0.22 -4.49 5.53
N LEU A 106 0.44 -3.89 4.53
CA LEU A 106 0.37 -2.45 4.26
C LEU A 106 -1.06 -1.99 4.02
N GLU A 107 -1.88 -2.81 3.34
CA GLU A 107 -3.29 -2.48 3.07
C GLU A 107 -4.14 -2.47 4.34
N ALA A 108 -3.85 -3.36 5.30
CA ALA A 108 -4.50 -3.35 6.60
C ALA A 108 -4.14 -2.08 7.39
N ILE A 109 -2.87 -1.64 7.32
CA ILE A 109 -2.44 -0.37 7.92
C ILE A 109 -3.13 0.81 7.21
N LEU A 110 -3.25 0.79 5.89
CA LEU A 110 -3.91 1.85 5.12
C LEU A 110 -5.41 1.95 5.46
N LEU A 111 -6.11 0.82 5.63
CA LEU A 111 -7.49 0.78 6.12
C LEU A 111 -7.61 1.40 7.52
N ALA A 112 -6.69 1.08 8.41
CA ALA A 112 -6.66 1.65 9.75
C ALA A 112 -6.39 3.16 9.73
N LEU A 113 -5.43 3.62 8.92
CA LEU A 113 -5.13 5.05 8.72
C LEU A 113 -6.32 5.83 8.20
N LEU A 114 -7.12 5.25 7.31
CA LEU A 114 -8.34 5.87 6.78
C LEU A 114 -9.45 6.00 7.85
N ASN A 115 -9.56 5.02 8.73
CA ASN A 115 -10.70 4.89 9.65
C ASN A 115 -10.43 5.39 11.08
N VAL A 116 -9.17 5.56 11.48
CA VAL A 116 -8.81 6.23 12.75
C VAL A 116 -8.86 7.75 12.53
N LYS A 117 -9.59 8.45 13.38
CA LYS A 117 -9.71 9.91 13.27
C LYS A 117 -8.35 10.59 13.51
N SER A 118 -7.76 11.13 12.45
CA SER A 118 -6.45 11.77 12.45
C SER A 118 -6.32 12.72 11.25
N THR A 119 -5.27 13.52 11.22
CA THR A 119 -4.94 14.34 10.03
C THR A 119 -4.65 13.45 8.81
N ALA A 120 -3.95 12.32 9.00
CA ALA A 120 -3.71 11.35 7.93
C ALA A 120 -5.03 10.84 7.31
N SER A 121 -6.03 10.51 8.15
CA SER A 121 -7.37 10.13 7.69
C SER A 121 -8.04 11.25 6.87
N SER A 122 -7.92 12.49 7.33
CA SER A 122 -8.49 13.65 6.62
C SER A 122 -7.83 13.83 5.24
N ILE A 123 -6.51 13.74 5.16
CA ILE A 123 -5.75 13.82 3.89
C ILE A 123 -6.23 12.77 2.90
N LEU A 124 -6.38 11.52 3.34
CA LEU A 124 -6.85 10.42 2.47
C LEU A 124 -8.29 10.64 1.99
N LYS A 125 -9.19 11.07 2.89
CA LYS A 125 -10.60 11.35 2.56
C LYS A 125 -10.75 12.54 1.63
N ASP A 126 -10.01 13.62 1.88
CA ASP A 126 -10.03 14.82 1.04
C ASP A 126 -9.47 14.54 -0.36
N ALA A 127 -8.58 13.55 -0.48
CA ALA A 127 -8.10 13.04 -1.77
C ALA A 127 -9.08 12.07 -2.46
N GLY A 128 -10.23 11.78 -1.85
CA GLY A 128 -11.31 10.97 -2.42
C GLY A 128 -11.34 9.50 -1.98
N MET A 129 -10.52 9.08 -1.01
CA MET A 129 -10.50 7.69 -0.55
C MET A 129 -11.69 7.42 0.38
N THR A 130 -12.49 6.42 0.06
CA THR A 130 -13.55 5.89 0.95
C THR A 130 -13.24 4.46 1.38
N ASP A 131 -13.76 4.03 2.53
CA ASP A 131 -13.54 2.67 3.04
C ASP A 131 -14.01 1.61 2.04
N LYS A 132 -15.17 1.81 1.43
CA LYS A 132 -15.75 0.88 0.46
C LYS A 132 -14.87 0.72 -0.78
N GLU A 133 -14.43 1.82 -1.36
CA GLU A 133 -13.60 1.81 -2.58
C GLU A 133 -12.21 1.26 -2.29
N LEU A 134 -11.63 1.59 -1.12
CA LEU A 134 -10.35 1.03 -0.70
C LEU A 134 -10.41 -0.50 -0.57
N ARG A 135 -11.48 -1.04 0.04
CA ARG A 135 -11.67 -2.51 0.14
C ARG A 135 -11.81 -3.17 -1.23
N VAL A 136 -12.51 -2.54 -2.16
CA VAL A 136 -12.63 -3.03 -3.54
C VAL A 136 -11.25 -3.04 -4.21
N ALA A 137 -10.49 -1.95 -4.10
CA ALA A 137 -9.15 -1.85 -4.68
C ALA A 137 -8.17 -2.87 -4.08
N ILE A 138 -8.23 -3.12 -2.76
CA ILE A 138 -7.44 -4.16 -2.09
C ILE A 138 -7.79 -5.55 -2.63
N ASN A 139 -9.06 -5.87 -2.77
CA ASN A 139 -9.48 -7.18 -3.27
C ASN A 139 -9.02 -7.41 -4.72
N GLU A 140 -9.10 -6.39 -5.55
CA GLU A 140 -8.58 -6.45 -6.93
C GLU A 140 -7.04 -6.55 -6.97
N LEU A 141 -6.32 -5.79 -6.14
CA LEU A 141 -4.86 -5.89 -6.02
C LEU A 141 -4.42 -7.32 -5.70
N ARG A 142 -5.10 -7.93 -4.74
CA ARG A 142 -4.79 -9.26 -4.23
C ARG A 142 -5.32 -10.40 -5.11
N GLN A 143 -6.27 -10.14 -5.99
CA GLN A 143 -6.95 -11.16 -6.81
C GLN A 143 -7.49 -12.33 -5.95
N GLY A 144 -8.02 -12.03 -4.78
CA GLY A 144 -8.55 -13.00 -3.82
C GLY A 144 -7.49 -13.71 -2.97
N GLN A 145 -6.20 -13.41 -3.13
CA GLN A 145 -5.15 -13.99 -2.29
C GLN A 145 -5.16 -13.41 -0.89
N LYS A 146 -4.84 -14.25 0.09
CA LYS A 146 -4.67 -13.87 1.49
C LYS A 146 -3.20 -13.71 1.84
N VAL A 147 -2.91 -12.90 2.84
CA VAL A 147 -1.57 -12.68 3.37
C VAL A 147 -1.22 -13.78 4.37
N THR A 148 -0.64 -14.86 3.87
CA THR A 148 -0.26 -16.05 4.66
C THR A 148 1.24 -16.13 4.95
N SER A 149 2.03 -15.19 4.43
CA SER A 149 3.46 -15.09 4.69
C SER A 149 3.88 -13.64 4.92
N GLN A 150 5.02 -13.45 5.58
CA GLN A 150 5.58 -12.10 5.82
C GLN A 150 6.02 -11.39 4.55
N SER A 151 6.22 -12.11 3.43
CA SER A 151 6.65 -11.55 2.13
C SER A 151 5.53 -11.53 1.09
N SER A 152 4.26 -11.67 1.49
CA SER A 152 3.13 -11.78 0.54
C SER A 152 3.01 -10.58 -0.40
N GLU A 153 3.29 -9.35 0.07
CA GLU A 153 3.21 -8.17 -0.79
C GLU A 153 4.25 -8.16 -1.92
N ASP A 154 5.34 -8.93 -1.81
CA ASP A 154 6.32 -9.06 -2.90
C ASP A 154 5.78 -9.91 -4.05
N THR A 155 4.81 -10.76 -3.77
CA THR A 155 4.17 -11.63 -4.78
C THR A 155 3.02 -10.94 -5.50
N TYR A 156 2.47 -9.84 -4.94
CA TYR A 156 1.39 -9.11 -5.59
C TYR A 156 1.84 -8.57 -6.94
N GLN A 157 1.06 -8.88 -7.96
CA GLN A 157 1.33 -8.44 -9.33
C GLN A 157 2.71 -8.87 -9.89
N SER A 158 3.34 -9.90 -9.31
CA SER A 158 4.61 -10.42 -9.83
C SER A 158 4.50 -10.78 -11.32
N LEU A 159 3.37 -11.35 -11.74
CA LEU A 159 3.08 -11.61 -13.15
C LEU A 159 3.02 -10.32 -13.98
N ASN A 160 2.37 -9.27 -13.50
CA ASN A 160 2.29 -7.99 -14.20
C ASN A 160 3.64 -7.25 -14.26
N LYS A 161 4.52 -7.51 -13.29
CA LYS A 161 5.86 -6.90 -13.21
C LYS A 161 6.87 -7.62 -14.11
N TYR A 162 6.75 -8.95 -14.24
CA TYR A 162 7.73 -9.78 -14.95
C TYR A 162 7.17 -10.50 -16.18
N ALA A 163 5.86 -10.41 -16.44
CA ALA A 163 5.20 -11.00 -17.59
C ALA A 163 4.41 -9.95 -18.38
N ILE A 164 4.38 -10.12 -19.69
CA ILE A 164 3.56 -9.29 -20.59
C ILE A 164 2.23 -10.00 -20.79
N ASN A 165 1.11 -9.32 -20.52
CA ASN A 165 -0.20 -9.84 -20.87
C ASN A 165 -0.37 -9.82 -22.39
N LEU A 166 -0.12 -10.95 -23.04
CA LEU A 166 -0.18 -11.07 -24.50
C LEU A 166 -1.57 -10.83 -25.07
N ILE A 167 -2.64 -11.13 -24.29
CA ILE A 167 -4.03 -10.88 -24.72
C ILE A 167 -4.29 -9.36 -24.79
N GLU A 168 -3.83 -8.65 -23.78
CA GLU A 168 -3.98 -7.19 -23.74
C GLU A 168 -3.07 -6.50 -24.77
N ALA A 169 -1.86 -6.99 -24.94
CA ALA A 169 -0.94 -6.53 -25.99
C ALA A 169 -1.53 -6.74 -27.39
N ALA A 170 -2.19 -7.89 -27.62
CA ALA A 170 -2.88 -8.17 -28.88
C ALA A 170 -4.06 -7.23 -29.13
N ARG A 171 -4.91 -7.01 -28.11
CA ARG A 171 -6.06 -6.08 -28.19
C ARG A 171 -5.63 -4.64 -28.46
N ASN A 172 -4.47 -4.26 -27.94
CA ASN A 172 -3.91 -2.92 -28.12
C ASN A 172 -3.02 -2.77 -29.38
N GLY A 173 -2.95 -3.82 -30.23
CA GLY A 173 -2.15 -3.81 -31.45
C GLY A 173 -0.64 -3.74 -31.22
N LYS A 174 -0.16 -4.15 -30.04
CA LYS A 174 1.26 -4.10 -29.64
C LYS A 174 2.03 -5.40 -29.92
N LEU A 175 1.38 -6.39 -30.50
CA LEU A 175 2.04 -7.61 -30.95
C LEU A 175 2.37 -7.53 -32.43
N ASP A 176 3.55 -8.02 -32.80
CA ASP A 176 3.92 -8.16 -34.19
C ASP A 176 2.99 -9.16 -34.89
N PRO A 177 2.57 -8.87 -36.14
CA PRO A 177 1.73 -9.80 -36.89
C PRO A 177 2.49 -11.10 -37.15
N VAL A 178 1.83 -12.21 -36.89
CA VAL A 178 2.39 -13.54 -37.19
C VAL A 178 2.15 -13.81 -38.67
N ILE A 179 3.22 -13.90 -39.46
CA ILE A 179 3.18 -14.14 -40.90
C ILE A 179 3.82 -15.50 -41.22
N GLY A 180 3.13 -16.33 -42.02
CA GLY A 180 3.69 -17.59 -42.52
C GLY A 180 3.71 -18.75 -41.52
N ARG A 181 2.88 -18.69 -40.47
CA ARG A 181 2.76 -19.75 -39.46
C ARG A 181 1.35 -20.38 -39.37
N ASP A 182 0.65 -20.41 -40.48
CA ASP A 182 -0.77 -20.83 -40.49
C ASP A 182 -0.98 -22.31 -40.08
N GLU A 183 -0.02 -23.18 -40.39
CA GLU A 183 -0.12 -24.61 -40.01
C GLU A 183 0.08 -24.81 -38.52
N GLU A 184 1.04 -24.12 -37.89
CA GLU A 184 1.30 -24.18 -36.45
C GLU A 184 0.11 -23.61 -35.68
N ILE A 185 -0.45 -22.50 -36.12
CA ILE A 185 -1.65 -21.87 -35.52
C ILE A 185 -2.82 -22.87 -35.62
N ARG A 186 -3.03 -23.49 -36.77
CA ARG A 186 -4.11 -24.46 -36.98
C ARG A 186 -3.96 -25.69 -36.05
N ARG A 187 -2.73 -26.18 -35.82
CA ARG A 187 -2.45 -27.27 -34.90
C ARG A 187 -2.76 -26.89 -33.44
N VAL A 188 -2.40 -25.70 -33.01
CA VAL A 188 -2.69 -25.20 -31.64
C VAL A 188 -4.19 -25.02 -31.41
N LEU A 189 -4.97 -24.63 -32.44
CA LEU A 189 -6.43 -24.46 -32.35
C LEU A 189 -7.21 -25.80 -32.41
N GLN A 190 -6.56 -26.91 -32.72
CA GLN A 190 -7.18 -28.24 -32.80
C GLN A 190 -7.04 -29.07 -31.49
N ILE A 191 -6.36 -28.53 -30.48
CA ILE A 191 -6.22 -29.07 -29.14
C ILE A 191 -7.31 -28.51 -28.21
#